data_c2bd43efa6a781fe3c958fca416b284a
#
_entry.id   c2bd43efa6a781fe3c958fca416b284a
#
_cell.length_a   1.000
_cell.length_b   1.000
_cell.length_c   1.000
_cell.angle_alpha   90.00
_cell.angle_beta   90.00
_cell.angle_gamma   90.00
#
_symmetry.space_group_name_H-M   'P 1'
#
loop_
_entity.id
_entity.type
_entity.pdbx_description
1 polymer ?
#
loop_
_entity_poly.entity_id
_entity_poly.type
_entity_poly.pdbx_seq_one_letter_code
_entity_poly.pdbx_strand_id
1 'polypeptide(L)'
;MGLYLLDYGAGNVQSLANSITKLGHNFKWVTEPEDFHRATSLVFPGVGAFETAISHLETKGLLQPLKEYIQSGKPYFGICIGMQVLFQSSSEGTAKGLGVIPCPIESFDASDKAVPHMGWNSADVVDPSAGAEGVESSSYYYFVHSFRAKYDPDNYPEAMTWSHTTTQYGQELFLSSVRKGSVFGTQFHPEKSGEAGLALIDSWLRKPESEHLHAPSAPVRKLTPKPTHALTKRIIACMDVRANDQGDLVVTKGDQYDVREKTVTADTAGAVRNLGKPVALAAKYYEAGADELCLLNITSFRHSPLQDQPMLAVVRAAAETIFVPLTIGGGIKDSVDPDGTKRPALEVAGAYFRAGADKVSIGSEAVYAVEKLRAAGWEKGDGSSAIETIAHAYGRQAVVVSIDPKRVYVDPKTYAGPYRSELVYGKDDGPEIERNKAWWYQCTVSGGRETRDMSVVELAKGAEILGAGEILVNLIDRDGTGLGFDLDLVNLVKRMVQVPVVASSGAGSAQHFVDVFRETPVEAALAAGIFHREEVKISALKQALQANKINVRD
;
A
#
# COMPACT_ATOMS: atom_id res chain seq x y z
N MET A 1 -24.79 22.26 9.46
CA MET A 1 -24.66 20.82 9.70
C MET A 1 -23.26 20.54 10.16
N GLY A 2 -23.07 19.71 11.20
CA GLY A 2 -21.74 19.44 11.76
C GLY A 2 -21.23 18.08 11.35
N LEU A 3 -20.66 17.97 10.11
CA LEU A 3 -19.84 16.83 9.74
C LEU A 3 -18.52 16.90 10.50
N TYR A 4 -18.17 15.83 11.20
CA TYR A 4 -16.92 15.72 11.91
C TYR A 4 -16.10 14.53 11.43
N LEU A 5 -14.79 14.70 11.36
CA LEU A 5 -13.81 13.65 11.10
C LEU A 5 -13.05 13.34 12.39
N LEU A 6 -12.94 12.06 12.73
CA LEU A 6 -12.23 11.62 13.92
C LEU A 6 -10.74 11.46 13.63
N ASP A 7 -9.90 12.33 14.19
CA ASP A 7 -8.45 12.18 14.18
C ASP A 7 -7.96 11.63 15.52
N TYR A 8 -7.76 10.33 15.58
CA TYR A 8 -7.22 9.67 16.77
C TYR A 8 -5.68 9.67 16.84
N GLY A 9 -5.00 10.28 15.85
CA GLY A 9 -3.55 10.52 15.86
C GLY A 9 -2.71 9.51 15.11
N ALA A 10 -3.32 8.61 14.33
CA ALA A 10 -2.60 7.61 13.53
C ALA A 10 -2.93 7.70 12.04
N GLY A 11 -1.92 7.54 11.21
CA GLY A 11 -2.02 7.28 9.78
C GLY A 11 -2.45 8.44 8.88
N ASN A 12 -2.91 8.06 7.69
CA ASN A 12 -3.30 8.99 6.62
C ASN A 12 -4.78 9.38 6.73
N VAL A 13 -5.09 10.37 7.54
CA VAL A 13 -6.44 10.98 7.59
C VAL A 13 -6.61 12.08 6.53
N GLN A 14 -5.50 12.58 5.99
CA GLN A 14 -5.50 13.71 5.07
C GLN A 14 -6.17 13.37 3.72
N SER A 15 -5.98 12.15 3.22
CA SER A 15 -6.60 11.73 1.96
C SER A 15 -8.13 11.76 2.01
N LEU A 16 -8.72 11.33 3.13
CA LEU A 16 -10.18 11.45 3.31
C LEU A 16 -10.62 12.91 3.42
N ALA A 17 -9.88 13.73 4.17
CA ALA A 17 -10.16 15.16 4.27
C ALA A 17 -10.14 15.84 2.89
N ASN A 18 -9.15 15.51 2.06
CA ASN A 18 -9.02 16.00 0.69
C ASN A 18 -10.17 15.52 -0.20
N SER A 19 -10.60 14.25 -0.08
CA SER A 19 -11.75 13.71 -0.81
C SER A 19 -13.04 14.48 -0.47
N ILE A 20 -13.31 14.70 0.80
CA ILE A 20 -14.49 15.43 1.28
C ILE A 20 -14.45 16.89 0.77
N THR A 21 -13.29 17.54 0.83
CA THR A 21 -13.11 18.92 0.33
C THR A 21 -13.31 18.98 -1.19
N LYS A 22 -12.76 18.02 -1.94
CA LYS A 22 -12.96 17.92 -3.40
C LYS A 22 -14.44 17.78 -3.78
N LEU A 23 -15.20 17.06 -2.98
CA LEU A 23 -16.64 16.86 -3.18
C LEU A 23 -17.48 18.09 -2.76
N GLY A 24 -16.85 19.16 -2.28
CA GLY A 24 -17.50 20.42 -1.91
C GLY A 24 -18.13 20.43 -0.53
N HIS A 25 -17.79 19.48 0.32
CA HIS A 25 -18.29 19.43 1.69
C HIS A 25 -17.29 20.03 2.69
N ASN A 26 -17.83 20.69 3.73
CA ASN A 26 -17.05 21.20 4.85
C ASN A 26 -17.15 20.26 6.05
N PHE A 27 -16.08 20.13 6.81
CA PHE A 27 -16.03 19.31 8.02
C PHE A 27 -15.25 20.00 9.13
N LYS A 28 -15.31 19.42 10.33
CA LYS A 28 -14.46 19.78 11.48
C LYS A 28 -13.76 18.52 11.98
N TRP A 29 -12.62 18.69 12.62
CA TRP A 29 -11.96 17.59 13.31
C TRP A 29 -12.57 17.37 14.68
N VAL A 30 -12.68 16.11 15.10
CA VAL A 30 -12.90 15.76 16.51
C VAL A 30 -11.56 15.88 17.21
N THR A 31 -11.45 16.83 18.11
CA THR A 31 -10.24 17.10 18.92
C THR A 31 -10.46 16.90 20.41
N GLU A 32 -11.71 16.93 20.86
CA GLU A 32 -12.11 16.80 22.26
C GLU A 32 -13.42 15.99 22.37
N PRO A 33 -13.73 15.39 23.52
CA PRO A 33 -14.96 14.61 23.72
C PRO A 33 -16.25 15.37 23.44
N GLU A 34 -16.30 16.67 23.70
CA GLU A 34 -17.46 17.55 23.49
C GLU A 34 -17.86 17.69 22.01
N ASP A 35 -16.91 17.43 21.09
CA ASP A 35 -17.19 17.49 19.66
C ASP A 35 -18.19 16.42 19.20
N PHE A 36 -18.26 15.26 19.89
CA PHE A 36 -19.25 14.23 19.59
C PHE A 36 -20.69 14.72 19.84
N HIS A 37 -20.90 15.61 20.82
CA HIS A 37 -22.22 16.21 21.05
C HIS A 37 -22.60 17.18 19.94
N ARG A 38 -21.63 17.93 19.40
CA ARG A 38 -21.81 18.92 18.32
C ARG A 38 -21.95 18.26 16.94
N ALA A 39 -21.42 17.06 16.78
CA ALA A 39 -21.48 16.32 15.52
C ALA A 39 -22.92 15.87 15.20
N THR A 40 -23.38 16.17 13.98
CA THR A 40 -24.61 15.60 13.41
C THR A 40 -24.32 14.39 12.53
N SER A 41 -23.12 14.30 11.98
CA SER A 41 -22.60 13.13 11.29
C SER A 41 -21.10 12.98 11.57
N LEU A 42 -20.62 11.74 11.66
CA LEU A 42 -19.24 11.41 12.01
C LEU A 42 -18.65 10.44 11.01
N VAL A 43 -17.46 10.76 10.51
CA VAL A 43 -16.65 9.83 9.74
C VAL A 43 -15.38 9.47 10.52
N PHE A 44 -15.14 8.18 10.67
CA PHE A 44 -13.96 7.64 11.31
C PHE A 44 -13.02 7.04 10.25
N PRO A 45 -12.00 7.78 9.79
CA PRO A 45 -10.99 7.26 8.87
C PRO A 45 -10.15 6.20 9.55
N GLY A 46 -9.79 5.16 8.81
CA GLY A 46 -9.12 4.03 9.39
C GLY A 46 -7.76 3.75 8.82
N VAL A 47 -6.70 4.19 9.48
CA VAL A 47 -5.34 3.75 9.18
C VAL A 47 -4.63 3.39 10.48
N GLY A 48 -4.04 2.19 10.54
CA GLY A 48 -3.28 1.72 11.69
C GLY A 48 -3.66 0.30 12.12
N ALA A 49 -3.01 -0.16 13.19
CA ALA A 49 -3.31 -1.42 13.85
C ALA A 49 -4.52 -1.26 14.78
N PHE A 50 -5.33 -2.31 14.92
CA PHE A 50 -6.55 -2.29 15.74
C PHE A 50 -6.27 -1.93 17.21
N GLU A 51 -5.26 -2.57 17.81
CA GLU A 51 -4.88 -2.33 19.20
C GLU A 51 -4.38 -0.90 19.42
N THR A 52 -3.58 -0.38 18.47
CA THR A 52 -3.10 1.01 18.47
C THR A 52 -4.26 2.00 18.38
N ALA A 53 -5.26 1.73 17.53
CA ALA A 53 -6.43 2.60 17.39
C ALA A 53 -7.24 2.67 18.69
N ILE A 54 -7.53 1.52 19.31
CA ILE A 54 -8.26 1.49 20.59
C ILE A 54 -7.47 2.20 21.69
N SER A 55 -6.17 1.91 21.83
CA SER A 55 -5.30 2.53 22.83
C SER A 55 -5.22 4.07 22.68
N HIS A 56 -5.13 4.55 21.45
CA HIS A 56 -5.13 6.01 21.20
C HIS A 56 -6.47 6.65 21.54
N LEU A 57 -7.60 6.00 21.21
CA LEU A 57 -8.93 6.49 21.58
C LEU A 57 -9.10 6.53 23.10
N GLU A 58 -8.63 5.51 23.82
CA GLU A 58 -8.65 5.46 25.29
C GLU A 58 -7.78 6.56 25.90
N THR A 59 -6.53 6.68 25.44
CA THR A 59 -5.58 7.68 25.96
C THR A 59 -6.07 9.11 25.77
N LYS A 60 -6.77 9.39 24.65
CA LYS A 60 -7.37 10.69 24.37
C LYS A 60 -8.76 10.88 25.03
N GLY A 61 -9.29 9.87 25.73
CA GLY A 61 -10.63 9.92 26.33
C GLY A 61 -11.76 9.91 25.30
N LEU A 62 -11.52 9.46 24.06
CA LEU A 62 -12.48 9.51 22.96
C LEU A 62 -13.26 8.21 22.78
N LEU A 63 -12.83 7.08 23.38
CA LEU A 63 -13.45 5.78 23.15
C LEU A 63 -14.89 5.70 23.66
N GLN A 64 -15.13 6.14 24.89
CA GLN A 64 -16.47 6.14 25.50
C GLN A 64 -17.42 7.14 24.80
N PRO A 65 -17.02 8.40 24.51
CA PRO A 65 -17.84 9.32 23.72
C PRO A 65 -18.17 8.81 22.32
N LEU A 66 -17.24 8.12 21.64
CA LEU A 66 -17.51 7.46 20.36
C LEU A 66 -18.59 6.39 20.47
N LYS A 67 -18.52 5.55 21.51
CA LYS A 67 -19.51 4.51 21.76
C LYS A 67 -20.91 5.11 22.01
N GLU A 68 -20.99 6.15 22.82
CA GLU A 68 -22.22 6.89 23.11
C GLU A 68 -22.78 7.57 21.85
N TYR A 69 -21.91 8.14 21.01
CA TYR A 69 -22.30 8.73 19.74
C TYR A 69 -22.98 7.69 18.83
N ILE A 70 -22.37 6.51 18.66
CA ILE A 70 -22.93 5.43 17.82
C ILE A 70 -24.28 4.95 18.41
N GLN A 71 -24.36 4.79 19.73
CA GLN A 71 -25.59 4.37 20.42
C GLN A 71 -26.69 5.40 20.36
N SER A 72 -26.38 6.69 20.18
CA SER A 72 -27.37 7.76 20.03
C SER A 72 -28.13 7.70 18.71
N GLY A 73 -27.74 6.84 17.78
CA GLY A 73 -28.38 6.67 16.47
C GLY A 73 -28.02 7.75 15.45
N LYS A 74 -27.03 8.61 15.71
CA LYS A 74 -26.53 9.59 14.73
C LYS A 74 -25.75 8.91 13.60
N PRO A 75 -25.73 9.50 12.38
CA PRO A 75 -25.01 8.95 11.25
C PRO A 75 -23.51 8.76 11.51
N TYR A 76 -23.03 7.53 11.31
CA TYR A 76 -21.64 7.11 11.47
C TYR A 76 -21.15 6.41 10.22
N PHE A 77 -19.97 6.80 9.73
CA PHE A 77 -19.27 6.12 8.65
C PHE A 77 -17.87 5.73 9.10
N GLY A 78 -17.64 4.43 9.28
CA GLY A 78 -16.33 3.86 9.62
C GLY A 78 -15.60 3.32 8.40
N ILE A 79 -14.35 3.73 8.20
CA ILE A 79 -13.52 3.26 7.08
C ILE A 79 -12.39 2.38 7.63
N CYS A 80 -12.22 1.16 7.12
CA CYS A 80 -11.22 0.17 7.50
C CYS A 80 -11.16 -0.04 9.03
N ILE A 81 -10.22 0.52 9.76
CA ILE A 81 -10.18 0.46 11.24
C ILE A 81 -11.45 1.06 11.85
N GLY A 82 -11.98 2.15 11.28
CA GLY A 82 -13.24 2.75 11.73
C GLY A 82 -14.44 1.80 11.59
N MET A 83 -14.43 0.87 10.64
CA MET A 83 -15.37 -0.25 10.58
C MET A 83 -14.98 -1.33 11.60
N GLN A 84 -13.70 -1.71 11.67
CA GLN A 84 -13.24 -2.83 12.50
C GLN A 84 -13.47 -2.61 14.00
N VAL A 85 -13.34 -1.37 14.49
CA VAL A 85 -13.60 -1.06 15.92
C VAL A 85 -15.05 -1.29 16.35
N LEU A 86 -16.00 -1.40 15.42
CA LEU A 86 -17.39 -1.75 15.72
C LEU A 86 -17.55 -3.19 16.21
N PHE A 87 -16.61 -4.07 15.90
CA PHE A 87 -16.65 -5.49 16.24
C PHE A 87 -16.22 -5.75 17.70
N GLN A 88 -16.33 -7.01 18.15
CA GLN A 88 -16.04 -7.37 19.54
C GLN A 88 -14.57 -7.31 19.90
N SER A 89 -13.71 -7.78 18.99
CA SER A 89 -12.26 -7.96 19.21
C SER A 89 -11.52 -8.15 17.88
N SER A 90 -10.21 -8.11 17.93
CA SER A 90 -9.36 -8.48 16.80
C SER A 90 -8.30 -9.47 17.26
N SER A 91 -7.98 -10.46 16.40
CA SER A 91 -6.84 -11.37 16.63
C SER A 91 -5.48 -10.68 16.42
N GLU A 92 -5.46 -9.40 16.04
CA GLU A 92 -4.25 -8.57 15.94
C GLU A 92 -3.63 -8.27 17.32
N GLY A 93 -4.45 -8.26 18.37
CA GLY A 93 -4.02 -7.94 19.72
C GLY A 93 -5.01 -8.38 20.79
N THR A 94 -4.92 -7.78 21.96
CA THR A 94 -5.76 -8.11 23.12
C THR A 94 -6.87 -7.09 23.37
N ALA A 95 -6.83 -5.95 22.71
CA ALA A 95 -7.82 -4.88 22.85
C ALA A 95 -9.21 -5.32 22.42
N LYS A 96 -10.22 -4.85 23.16
CA LYS A 96 -11.62 -5.08 22.83
C LYS A 96 -12.14 -3.92 21.98
N GLY A 97 -12.94 -4.24 20.96
CA GLY A 97 -13.66 -3.24 20.19
C GLY A 97 -14.92 -2.72 20.91
N LEU A 98 -15.73 -1.97 20.19
CA LEU A 98 -16.96 -1.38 20.75
C LEU A 98 -18.07 -2.42 20.99
N GLY A 99 -17.99 -3.61 20.37
CA GLY A 99 -18.97 -4.69 20.52
C GLY A 99 -20.34 -4.39 19.93
N VAL A 100 -20.41 -3.46 18.98
CA VAL A 100 -21.66 -3.13 18.26
C VAL A 100 -22.06 -4.26 17.32
N ILE A 101 -21.07 -4.90 16.68
CA ILE A 101 -21.26 -6.06 15.81
C ILE A 101 -20.71 -7.30 16.53
N PRO A 102 -21.54 -8.31 16.82
CA PRO A 102 -21.19 -9.41 17.72
C PRO A 102 -20.41 -10.55 17.03
N CYS A 103 -19.25 -10.25 16.44
CA CYS A 103 -18.27 -11.23 15.98
C CYS A 103 -16.85 -10.66 16.03
N PRO A 104 -15.81 -11.52 16.01
CA PRO A 104 -14.42 -11.07 16.01
C PRO A 104 -13.94 -10.67 14.62
N ILE A 105 -12.87 -9.87 14.60
CA ILE A 105 -11.99 -9.68 13.46
C ILE A 105 -10.85 -10.69 13.57
N GLU A 106 -10.56 -11.41 12.48
CA GLU A 106 -9.56 -12.48 12.45
C GLU A 106 -8.58 -12.28 11.29
N SER A 107 -7.36 -12.80 11.41
CA SER A 107 -6.38 -12.81 10.33
C SER A 107 -6.86 -13.66 9.15
N PHE A 108 -6.43 -13.31 7.94
CA PHE A 108 -6.58 -14.21 6.79
C PHE A 108 -5.73 -15.48 6.96
N ASP A 109 -6.18 -16.57 6.37
CA ASP A 109 -5.34 -17.73 6.12
C ASP A 109 -4.37 -17.42 4.97
N ALA A 110 -3.08 -17.52 5.25
CA ALA A 110 -2.02 -17.24 4.28
C ALA A 110 -1.56 -18.49 3.50
N SER A 111 -2.22 -19.63 3.67
CA SER A 111 -1.80 -20.91 3.04
C SER A 111 -1.99 -20.93 1.53
N ASP A 112 -2.96 -20.20 1.01
CA ASP A 112 -3.35 -20.19 -0.42
C ASP A 112 -3.23 -18.81 -1.10
N LYS A 113 -2.81 -17.78 -0.37
CA LYS A 113 -2.78 -16.39 -0.86
C LYS A 113 -1.81 -15.52 -0.08
N ALA A 114 -1.43 -14.38 -0.66
CA ALA A 114 -0.61 -13.39 0.03
C ALA A 114 -1.41 -12.65 1.12
N VAL A 115 -0.76 -12.31 2.22
CA VAL A 115 -1.32 -11.48 3.31
C VAL A 115 -0.32 -10.39 3.66
N PRO A 116 -0.71 -9.11 3.58
CA PRO A 116 -2.07 -8.51 3.52
C PRO A 116 -2.84 -8.76 2.22
N HIS A 117 -4.17 -8.72 2.28
CA HIS A 117 -5.04 -8.46 1.14
C HIS A 117 -4.79 -7.02 0.70
N MET A 118 -4.09 -6.85 -0.42
CA MET A 118 -3.63 -5.55 -0.89
C MET A 118 -3.90 -5.42 -2.38
N GLY A 119 -4.77 -4.48 -2.75
CA GLY A 119 -5.11 -4.22 -4.13
C GLY A 119 -6.59 -3.91 -4.34
N TRP A 120 -6.99 -3.92 -5.59
CA TRP A 120 -8.34 -3.58 -6.03
C TRP A 120 -9.17 -4.85 -6.18
N ASN A 121 -10.33 -4.87 -5.52
CA ASN A 121 -11.22 -6.02 -5.52
C ASN A 121 -12.69 -5.56 -5.58
N SER A 122 -13.61 -6.45 -5.98
CA SER A 122 -15.04 -6.16 -6.00
C SER A 122 -15.64 -6.16 -4.59
N ALA A 123 -16.74 -5.44 -4.43
CA ALA A 123 -17.59 -5.48 -3.24
C ALA A 123 -19.01 -5.88 -3.68
N ASP A 124 -19.34 -7.15 -3.50
CA ASP A 124 -20.60 -7.73 -4.00
C ASP A 124 -21.73 -7.44 -3.01
N VAL A 125 -22.78 -6.73 -3.44
CA VAL A 125 -23.95 -6.42 -2.61
C VAL A 125 -24.69 -7.71 -2.22
N VAL A 126 -24.91 -7.90 -0.92
CA VAL A 126 -25.56 -9.12 -0.38
C VAL A 126 -27.06 -9.13 -0.70
N ASP A 127 -27.72 -7.99 -0.60
CA ASP A 127 -29.13 -7.84 -0.94
C ASP A 127 -29.38 -6.61 -1.82
N PRO A 128 -29.45 -6.77 -3.15
CA PRO A 128 -29.72 -5.67 -4.07
C PRO A 128 -31.04 -4.92 -3.79
N SER A 129 -32.02 -5.58 -3.16
CA SER A 129 -33.31 -4.95 -2.83
C SER A 129 -33.22 -3.94 -1.69
N ALA A 130 -32.18 -4.03 -0.85
CA ALA A 130 -31.97 -3.12 0.28
C ALA A 130 -31.28 -1.79 -0.09
N GLY A 131 -30.96 -1.60 -1.37
CA GLY A 131 -30.21 -0.44 -1.87
C GLY A 131 -28.68 -0.61 -1.72
N ALA A 132 -27.95 -0.06 -2.66
CA ALA A 132 -26.48 -0.24 -2.77
C ALA A 132 -25.67 0.80 -1.99
N GLU A 133 -26.28 1.82 -1.37
CA GLU A 133 -25.64 2.91 -0.61
C GLU A 133 -24.44 3.58 -1.34
N GLY A 134 -24.47 3.59 -2.68
CA GLY A 134 -23.39 4.10 -3.50
C GLY A 134 -22.27 3.09 -3.78
N VAL A 135 -22.36 1.85 -3.31
CA VAL A 135 -21.43 0.77 -3.70
C VAL A 135 -21.93 0.13 -5.00
N GLU A 136 -21.09 0.14 -6.01
CA GLU A 136 -21.37 -0.49 -7.29
C GLU A 136 -20.63 -1.84 -7.41
N SER A 137 -21.38 -2.93 -7.57
CA SER A 137 -20.79 -4.28 -7.70
C SER A 137 -19.94 -4.48 -8.95
N SER A 138 -20.08 -3.61 -9.96
CA SER A 138 -19.25 -3.61 -11.17
C SER A 138 -17.93 -2.86 -10.99
N SER A 139 -17.78 -2.10 -9.90
CA SER A 139 -16.59 -1.30 -9.62
C SER A 139 -15.61 -2.02 -8.73
N TYR A 140 -14.36 -1.57 -8.77
CA TYR A 140 -13.30 -2.04 -7.90
C TYR A 140 -13.00 -1.01 -6.81
N TYR A 141 -12.73 -1.52 -5.61
CA TYR A 141 -12.37 -0.72 -4.44
C TYR A 141 -11.01 -1.15 -3.92
N TYR A 142 -10.26 -0.23 -3.33
CA TYR A 142 -8.93 -0.51 -2.80
C TYR A 142 -8.98 -1.05 -1.37
N PHE A 143 -8.41 -2.23 -1.19
CA PHE A 143 -8.26 -2.93 0.08
C PHE A 143 -6.80 -2.96 0.49
N VAL A 144 -6.53 -2.83 1.79
CA VAL A 144 -5.19 -2.95 2.36
C VAL A 144 -5.29 -3.36 3.83
N HIS A 145 -5.44 -4.66 4.10
CA HIS A 145 -5.64 -5.19 5.45
C HIS A 145 -5.22 -6.65 5.59
N SER A 146 -4.75 -7.03 6.78
CA SER A 146 -4.39 -8.41 7.13
C SER A 146 -5.48 -9.14 7.91
N PHE A 147 -6.44 -8.40 8.46
CA PHE A 147 -7.51 -8.89 9.33
C PHE A 147 -8.86 -8.54 8.72
N ARG A 148 -9.87 -9.39 8.94
CA ARG A 148 -11.20 -9.25 8.34
C ARG A 148 -12.28 -9.83 9.24
N ALA A 149 -13.50 -9.32 9.11
CA ALA A 149 -14.70 -9.98 9.63
C ALA A 149 -15.14 -11.05 8.63
N LYS A 150 -14.95 -12.33 8.98
CA LYS A 150 -15.36 -13.43 8.13
C LYS A 150 -16.87 -13.42 7.92
N TYR A 151 -17.32 -13.69 6.69
CA TYR A 151 -18.73 -13.92 6.44
C TYR A 151 -19.10 -15.35 6.90
N ASP A 152 -19.72 -15.45 8.08
CA ASP A 152 -20.01 -16.73 8.72
C ASP A 152 -21.43 -16.74 9.33
N PRO A 153 -22.46 -17.00 8.52
CA PRO A 153 -23.84 -16.98 8.98
C PRO A 153 -24.21 -18.14 9.92
N ASP A 154 -23.43 -19.21 9.92
CA ASP A 154 -23.72 -20.37 10.77
C ASP A 154 -23.25 -20.13 12.22
N ASN A 155 -22.11 -19.45 12.43
CA ASN A 155 -21.56 -19.17 13.76
C ASN A 155 -21.98 -17.79 14.29
N TYR A 156 -22.15 -16.78 13.41
CA TYR A 156 -22.44 -15.39 13.79
C TYR A 156 -23.67 -14.82 13.07
N PRO A 157 -24.86 -15.46 13.16
CA PRO A 157 -26.05 -15.04 12.41
C PRO A 157 -26.48 -13.60 12.74
N GLU A 158 -26.33 -13.15 14.00
CA GLU A 158 -26.67 -11.79 14.40
C GLU A 158 -25.74 -10.76 13.74
N ALA A 159 -24.44 -11.02 13.72
CA ALA A 159 -23.47 -10.15 13.05
C ALA A 159 -23.73 -10.07 11.54
N MET A 160 -24.18 -11.17 10.92
CA MET A 160 -24.48 -11.19 9.48
C MET A 160 -25.72 -10.35 9.11
N THR A 161 -26.55 -9.94 10.07
CA THR A 161 -27.63 -8.95 9.81
C THR A 161 -27.09 -7.55 9.47
N TRP A 162 -25.79 -7.31 9.66
CA TRP A 162 -25.08 -6.08 9.29
C TRP A 162 -24.47 -6.13 7.89
N SER A 163 -24.53 -7.28 7.20
CA SER A 163 -23.87 -7.49 5.90
C SER A 163 -24.47 -6.58 4.84
N HIS A 164 -23.69 -5.65 4.32
CA HIS A 164 -24.08 -4.83 3.16
C HIS A 164 -23.41 -5.38 1.89
N THR A 165 -22.09 -5.51 1.90
CA THR A 165 -21.35 -6.16 0.82
C THR A 165 -20.38 -7.21 1.36
N THR A 166 -20.06 -8.20 0.51
CA THR A 166 -19.01 -9.17 0.75
C THR A 166 -17.96 -9.10 -0.35
N THR A 167 -16.74 -9.46 0.01
CA THR A 167 -15.62 -9.62 -0.94
C THR A 167 -15.02 -10.99 -0.76
N GLN A 168 -14.58 -11.59 -1.87
CA GLN A 168 -13.83 -12.84 -1.84
C GLN A 168 -12.34 -12.61 -2.00
N TYR A 169 -11.55 -13.24 -1.12
CA TYR A 169 -10.10 -13.31 -1.24
C TYR A 169 -9.60 -14.74 -1.00
N GLY A 170 -8.96 -15.36 -2.00
CA GLY A 170 -8.73 -16.79 -2.01
C GLY A 170 -10.09 -17.52 -1.95
N GLN A 171 -10.23 -18.43 -1.01
CA GLN A 171 -11.47 -19.15 -0.73
C GLN A 171 -12.30 -18.53 0.41
N GLU A 172 -11.86 -17.41 0.96
CA GLU A 172 -12.55 -16.73 2.06
C GLU A 172 -13.49 -15.63 1.57
N LEU A 173 -14.71 -15.63 2.12
CA LEU A 173 -15.66 -14.51 2.03
C LEU A 173 -15.60 -13.69 3.33
N PHE A 174 -15.59 -12.38 3.19
CA PHE A 174 -15.59 -11.48 4.34
C PHE A 174 -16.51 -10.27 4.13
N LEU A 175 -16.92 -9.62 5.20
CA LEU A 175 -17.69 -8.39 5.16
C LEU A 175 -16.82 -7.26 4.64
N SER A 176 -17.07 -6.80 3.42
CA SER A 176 -16.38 -5.66 2.84
C SER A 176 -17.07 -4.33 3.13
N SER A 177 -18.36 -4.37 3.44
CA SER A 177 -19.05 -3.26 4.12
C SER A 177 -20.17 -3.75 5.02
N VAL A 178 -20.49 -2.96 6.04
CA VAL A 178 -21.55 -3.19 7.00
C VAL A 178 -22.51 -2.03 7.03
N ARG A 179 -23.82 -2.32 7.29
CA ARG A 179 -24.86 -1.30 7.36
C ARG A 179 -26.01 -1.77 8.24
N LYS A 180 -26.38 -0.95 9.20
CA LYS A 180 -27.61 -1.15 9.98
C LYS A 180 -27.99 0.13 10.71
N GLY A 181 -29.26 0.55 10.64
CA GLY A 181 -29.70 1.82 11.22
C GLY A 181 -28.93 2.99 10.62
N SER A 182 -28.28 3.77 11.46
CA SER A 182 -27.47 4.95 11.09
C SER A 182 -25.98 4.65 10.90
N VAL A 183 -25.57 3.39 11.07
CA VAL A 183 -24.16 2.97 10.98
C VAL A 183 -23.89 2.40 9.60
N PHE A 184 -22.86 2.93 8.96
CA PHE A 184 -22.26 2.40 7.75
C PHE A 184 -20.75 2.21 7.95
N GLY A 185 -20.18 1.20 7.36
CA GLY A 185 -18.72 0.97 7.42
C GLY A 185 -18.21 0.21 6.22
N THR A 186 -16.97 0.53 5.78
CA THR A 186 -16.26 -0.16 4.70
C THR A 186 -14.93 -0.69 5.17
N GLN A 187 -14.57 -1.92 4.77
CA GLN A 187 -13.24 -2.47 4.96
C GLN A 187 -12.25 -1.88 3.96
N PHE A 188 -12.71 -1.57 2.76
CA PHE A 188 -11.93 -0.87 1.75
C PHE A 188 -11.87 0.63 2.04
N HIS A 189 -10.93 1.30 1.36
CA HIS A 189 -10.67 2.72 1.47
C HIS A 189 -11.35 3.48 0.31
N PRO A 190 -12.54 4.04 0.47
CA PRO A 190 -13.20 4.77 -0.62
C PRO A 190 -12.41 6.01 -1.05
N GLU A 191 -11.70 6.67 -0.14
CA GLU A 191 -10.82 7.81 -0.42
C GLU A 191 -9.59 7.46 -1.28
N LYS A 192 -9.34 6.16 -1.51
CA LYS A 192 -8.28 5.61 -2.35
C LYS A 192 -8.81 4.74 -3.49
N SER A 193 -10.12 4.77 -3.71
CA SER A 193 -10.80 3.94 -4.71
C SER A 193 -11.21 4.71 -5.97
N GLY A 194 -10.51 5.80 -6.29
CA GLY A 194 -10.76 6.60 -7.49
C GLY A 194 -12.19 7.15 -7.55
N GLU A 195 -12.76 7.20 -8.74
CA GLU A 195 -14.10 7.75 -8.96
C GLU A 195 -15.20 6.97 -8.22
N ALA A 196 -15.11 5.63 -8.19
CA ALA A 196 -16.10 4.80 -7.50
C ALA A 196 -16.13 5.08 -5.99
N GLY A 197 -14.96 5.26 -5.39
CA GLY A 197 -14.85 5.62 -3.98
C GLY A 197 -15.33 7.02 -3.67
N LEU A 198 -15.00 8.00 -4.52
CA LEU A 198 -15.50 9.37 -4.39
C LEU A 198 -17.01 9.43 -4.52
N ALA A 199 -17.60 8.70 -5.47
CA ALA A 199 -19.06 8.61 -5.63
C ALA A 199 -19.74 8.02 -4.40
N LEU A 200 -19.14 6.99 -3.77
CA LEU A 200 -19.65 6.41 -2.53
C LEU A 200 -19.61 7.42 -1.39
N ILE A 201 -18.50 8.13 -1.19
CA ILE A 201 -18.39 9.17 -0.15
C ILE A 201 -19.43 10.27 -0.38
N ASP A 202 -19.58 10.77 -1.60
CA ASP A 202 -20.55 11.81 -1.96
C ASP A 202 -22.00 11.35 -1.74
N SER A 203 -22.32 10.12 -2.13
CA SER A 203 -23.64 9.51 -1.90
C SER A 203 -23.99 9.47 -0.40
N TRP A 204 -23.04 9.05 0.45
CA TRP A 204 -23.25 9.03 1.90
C TRP A 204 -23.40 10.43 2.48
N LEU A 205 -22.57 11.39 2.07
CA LEU A 205 -22.57 12.76 2.61
C LEU A 205 -23.81 13.57 2.21
N ARG A 206 -24.39 13.31 1.03
CA ARG A 206 -25.61 13.99 0.55
C ARG A 206 -26.90 13.41 1.11
N LYS A 207 -26.84 12.23 1.72
CA LYS A 207 -28.01 11.54 2.23
C LYS A 207 -28.62 12.32 3.39
N PRO A 208 -29.95 12.58 3.40
CA PRO A 208 -30.60 13.21 4.52
C PRO A 208 -30.45 12.39 5.81
N GLU A 209 -30.37 13.05 6.96
CA GLU A 209 -30.20 12.37 8.26
C GLU A 209 -31.33 11.34 8.51
N SER A 210 -32.56 11.67 8.11
CA SER A 210 -33.73 10.79 8.24
C SER A 210 -33.59 9.47 7.49
N GLU A 211 -32.85 9.45 6.38
CA GLU A 211 -32.60 8.24 5.59
C GLU A 211 -31.48 7.37 6.19
N HIS A 212 -30.52 7.98 6.89
CA HIS A 212 -29.49 7.24 7.61
C HIS A 212 -30.05 6.41 8.77
N LEU A 213 -31.13 6.88 9.40
CA LEU A 213 -31.72 6.27 10.60
C LEU A 213 -32.49 4.97 10.33
N HIS A 214 -32.74 4.63 9.07
CA HIS A 214 -33.72 3.61 8.70
C HIS A 214 -33.15 2.46 7.88
N ALA A 215 -31.84 2.28 7.83
CA ALA A 215 -31.22 1.16 7.11
C ALA A 215 -31.70 -0.18 7.72
N PRO A 216 -32.38 -1.04 6.94
CA PRO A 216 -32.89 -2.31 7.43
C PRO A 216 -31.73 -3.28 7.75
N SER A 217 -32.03 -4.26 8.62
CA SER A 217 -31.13 -5.40 8.79
C SER A 217 -31.06 -6.22 7.50
N ALA A 218 -29.85 -6.64 7.11
CA ALA A 218 -29.69 -7.53 5.96
C ALA A 218 -30.31 -8.92 6.25
N PRO A 219 -30.93 -9.55 5.25
CA PRO A 219 -31.30 -10.95 5.36
C PRO A 219 -30.04 -11.82 5.45
N VAL A 220 -30.01 -12.76 6.40
CA VAL A 220 -28.91 -13.71 6.52
C VAL A 220 -29.02 -14.74 5.40
N ARG A 221 -28.02 -14.78 4.53
CA ARG A 221 -27.97 -15.69 3.36
C ARG A 221 -26.77 -16.60 3.46
N LYS A 222 -26.86 -17.83 2.92
CA LYS A 222 -25.68 -18.68 2.70
C LYS A 222 -25.05 -18.32 1.36
N LEU A 223 -23.84 -17.78 1.42
CA LEU A 223 -23.02 -17.46 0.25
C LEU A 223 -21.90 -18.49 0.12
N THR A 224 -21.56 -18.84 -1.11
CA THR A 224 -20.44 -19.74 -1.42
C THR A 224 -19.38 -19.00 -2.22
N PRO A 225 -18.09 -19.24 -1.95
CA PRO A 225 -17.02 -18.67 -2.75
C PRO A 225 -17.16 -19.03 -4.23
N LYS A 226 -16.86 -18.08 -5.11
CA LYS A 226 -16.73 -18.31 -6.55
C LYS A 226 -15.44 -19.09 -6.84
N PRO A 227 -15.31 -19.75 -8.01
CA PRO A 227 -14.07 -20.46 -8.36
C PRO A 227 -12.82 -19.58 -8.35
N THR A 228 -12.96 -18.29 -8.66
CA THR A 228 -11.89 -17.30 -8.66
C THR A 228 -12.34 -16.02 -7.96
N HIS A 229 -11.44 -15.39 -7.20
CA HIS A 229 -11.66 -14.06 -6.64
C HIS A 229 -11.42 -12.96 -7.69
N ALA A 230 -11.93 -11.76 -7.42
CA ALA A 230 -11.85 -10.61 -8.35
C ALA A 230 -10.65 -9.69 -8.12
N LEU A 231 -9.72 -10.03 -7.20
CA LEU A 231 -8.53 -9.20 -6.97
C LEU A 231 -7.76 -8.99 -8.27
N THR A 232 -7.44 -7.72 -8.57
CA THR A 232 -6.74 -7.35 -9.80
C THR A 232 -5.22 -7.32 -9.60
N LYS A 233 -4.49 -7.48 -10.70
CA LYS A 233 -3.06 -7.13 -10.75
C LYS A 233 -2.92 -5.61 -10.75
N ARG A 234 -1.96 -5.08 -9.98
CA ARG A 234 -1.72 -3.62 -9.87
C ARG A 234 -0.63 -3.16 -10.83
N ILE A 235 -0.89 -2.09 -11.55
CA ILE A 235 0.08 -1.37 -12.37
C ILE A 235 0.52 -0.14 -11.58
N ILE A 236 1.79 -0.14 -11.15
CA ILE A 236 2.36 0.91 -10.32
C ILE A 236 3.24 1.82 -11.17
N ALA A 237 2.92 3.11 -11.21
CA ALA A 237 3.76 4.10 -11.87
C ALA A 237 4.72 4.74 -10.86
N CYS A 238 6.02 4.63 -11.15
CA CYS A 238 7.08 5.14 -10.28
C CYS A 238 7.71 6.42 -10.82
N MET A 239 8.11 7.30 -9.91
CA MET A 239 8.81 8.55 -10.22
C MET A 239 10.00 8.74 -9.29
N ASP A 240 11.20 8.88 -9.87
CA ASP A 240 12.40 9.28 -9.15
C ASP A 240 12.42 10.80 -9.00
N VAL A 241 12.31 11.28 -7.78
CA VAL A 241 12.25 12.71 -7.46
C VAL A 241 13.58 13.17 -6.86
N ARG A 242 14.13 14.27 -7.38
CA ARG A 242 15.32 14.92 -6.83
C ARG A 242 15.30 16.44 -7.04
N ALA A 243 16.14 17.15 -6.32
CA ALA A 243 16.38 18.56 -6.60
C ALA A 243 17.24 18.72 -7.86
N ASN A 244 16.89 19.65 -8.75
CA ASN A 244 17.74 20.08 -9.86
C ASN A 244 18.84 21.04 -9.39
N ASP A 245 19.66 21.55 -10.30
CA ASP A 245 20.76 22.47 -9.97
C ASP A 245 20.25 23.86 -9.48
N GLN A 246 18.96 24.16 -9.64
CA GLN A 246 18.28 25.36 -9.18
C GLN A 246 17.55 25.16 -7.84
N GLY A 247 17.56 23.93 -7.30
CA GLY A 247 16.87 23.57 -6.07
C GLY A 247 15.41 23.15 -6.24
N ASP A 248 14.85 23.20 -7.46
CA ASP A 248 13.49 22.73 -7.72
C ASP A 248 13.43 21.20 -7.70
N LEU A 249 12.32 20.65 -7.18
CA LEU A 249 12.07 19.22 -7.30
C LEU A 249 11.58 18.87 -8.70
N VAL A 250 12.28 17.92 -9.30
CA VAL A 250 12.01 17.42 -10.64
C VAL A 250 12.01 15.91 -10.65
N VAL A 251 11.26 15.32 -11.59
CA VAL A 251 11.33 13.89 -11.87
C VAL A 251 12.52 13.62 -12.79
N THR A 252 13.30 12.60 -12.46
CA THR A 252 14.50 12.22 -13.20
C THR A 252 14.51 10.72 -13.47
N LYS A 253 15.46 10.26 -14.23
CA LYS A 253 15.85 8.85 -14.32
C LYS A 253 16.80 8.55 -13.16
N GLY A 254 16.64 7.42 -12.48
CA GLY A 254 17.33 7.03 -11.25
C GLY A 254 18.79 7.48 -11.07
N ASP A 255 19.25 7.52 -9.85
CA ASP A 255 20.58 8.07 -9.47
C ASP A 255 21.78 7.24 -9.98
N GLN A 256 21.55 6.01 -10.41
CA GLN A 256 22.58 5.13 -11.00
C GLN A 256 22.93 5.48 -12.45
N TYR A 257 22.07 6.25 -13.12
CA TYR A 257 22.23 6.65 -14.51
C TYR A 257 22.73 8.08 -14.61
N ASP A 258 23.41 8.40 -15.68
CA ASP A 258 23.76 9.77 -16.02
C ASP A 258 22.46 10.53 -16.32
N VAL A 259 21.93 11.21 -15.30
CA VAL A 259 20.70 12.01 -15.36
C VAL A 259 20.96 13.39 -15.98
N ARG A 260 22.21 13.71 -16.26
CA ARG A 260 22.58 14.97 -16.89
C ARG A 260 22.35 14.90 -18.39
N GLU A 261 21.87 15.99 -18.94
CA GLU A 261 21.66 16.09 -20.38
C GLU A 261 22.99 16.02 -21.12
N LYS A 262 23.10 15.09 -22.03
CA LYS A 262 24.15 15.06 -23.08
C LYS A 262 23.68 15.92 -24.24
N THR A 263 23.47 17.20 -24.01
CA THR A 263 22.79 18.00 -25.00
C THR A 263 23.68 18.78 -25.91
N VAL A 264 23.05 19.08 -27.02
CA VAL A 264 23.48 19.76 -28.21
C VAL A 264 23.81 21.25 -27.99
N THR A 265 23.43 21.84 -26.86
CA THR A 265 23.71 23.24 -26.53
C THR A 265 24.61 23.34 -25.31
N ALA A 266 25.64 24.17 -25.39
CA ALA A 266 26.67 24.33 -24.34
C ALA A 266 26.11 24.81 -22.98
N ASP A 267 24.96 25.47 -22.97
CA ASP A 267 24.35 26.05 -21.76
C ASP A 267 23.57 25.04 -20.90
N THR A 268 23.18 23.90 -21.45
CA THR A 268 22.44 22.85 -20.70
C THR A 268 23.23 21.57 -20.53
N ALA A 269 24.43 21.48 -21.12
CA ALA A 269 25.30 20.32 -21.00
C ALA A 269 25.70 20.06 -19.54
N GLY A 270 25.29 18.92 -19.00
CA GLY A 270 25.54 18.53 -17.61
C GLY A 270 24.46 18.94 -16.61
N ALA A 271 23.36 19.59 -17.04
CA ALA A 271 22.20 19.83 -16.18
C ALA A 271 21.41 18.54 -15.89
N VAL A 272 20.71 18.51 -14.76
CA VAL A 272 19.82 17.39 -14.42
C VAL A 272 18.63 17.38 -15.39
N ARG A 273 18.38 16.25 -16.03
CA ARG A 273 17.28 16.11 -16.98
C ARG A 273 15.94 16.28 -16.26
N ASN A 274 15.22 17.34 -16.61
CA ASN A 274 13.90 17.64 -16.06
C ASN A 274 12.81 16.93 -16.90
N LEU A 275 12.10 15.97 -16.28
CA LEU A 275 10.95 15.29 -16.89
C LEU A 275 9.61 15.88 -16.47
N GLY A 276 9.61 17.01 -15.77
CA GLY A 276 8.43 17.72 -15.31
C GLY A 276 8.33 17.83 -13.79
N LYS A 277 7.34 18.59 -13.33
CA LYS A 277 7.06 18.74 -11.90
C LYS A 277 6.40 17.47 -11.37
N PRO A 278 6.83 16.93 -10.21
CA PRO A 278 6.34 15.65 -9.69
C PRO A 278 4.81 15.59 -9.53
N VAL A 279 4.18 16.65 -9.05
CA VAL A 279 2.72 16.69 -8.82
C VAL A 279 1.93 16.59 -10.13
N ALA A 280 2.36 17.32 -11.17
CA ALA A 280 1.70 17.30 -12.48
C ALA A 280 1.83 15.93 -13.17
N LEU A 281 2.99 15.29 -13.03
CA LEU A 281 3.22 13.97 -13.60
C LEU A 281 2.43 12.89 -12.82
N ALA A 282 2.35 13.01 -11.50
CA ALA A 282 1.53 12.13 -10.67
C ALA A 282 0.05 12.22 -11.05
N ALA A 283 -0.49 13.43 -11.24
CA ALA A 283 -1.86 13.63 -11.72
C ALA A 283 -2.08 12.97 -13.09
N LYS A 284 -1.15 13.15 -14.03
CA LYS A 284 -1.20 12.51 -15.37
C LYS A 284 -1.27 10.98 -15.27
N TYR A 285 -0.49 10.35 -14.37
CA TYR A 285 -0.54 8.89 -14.20
C TYR A 285 -1.82 8.42 -13.53
N TYR A 286 -2.33 9.17 -12.56
CA TYR A 286 -3.63 8.90 -11.97
C TYR A 286 -4.75 8.94 -13.02
N GLU A 287 -4.81 10.00 -13.84
CA GLU A 287 -5.77 10.15 -14.96
C GLU A 287 -5.61 9.06 -16.02
N ALA A 288 -4.38 8.58 -16.26
CA ALA A 288 -4.10 7.48 -17.16
C ALA A 288 -4.49 6.10 -16.62
N GLY A 289 -4.97 6.01 -15.36
CA GLY A 289 -5.48 4.80 -14.75
C GLY A 289 -4.43 3.97 -13.99
N ALA A 290 -3.33 4.57 -13.52
CA ALA A 290 -2.42 3.89 -12.59
C ALA A 290 -3.17 3.40 -11.35
N ASP A 291 -2.84 2.20 -10.87
CA ASP A 291 -3.50 1.61 -9.71
C ASP A 291 -2.87 2.06 -8.40
N GLU A 292 -1.62 2.48 -8.45
CA GLU A 292 -0.84 3.02 -7.34
C GLU A 292 0.29 3.89 -7.90
N LEU A 293 0.72 4.88 -7.14
CA LEU A 293 1.87 5.72 -7.47
C LEU A 293 2.98 5.52 -6.45
N CYS A 294 4.22 5.47 -6.93
CA CYS A 294 5.41 5.39 -6.10
C CYS A 294 6.30 6.61 -6.36
N LEU A 295 6.63 7.36 -5.31
CA LEU A 295 7.52 8.51 -5.37
C LEU A 295 8.79 8.18 -4.58
N LEU A 296 9.93 8.15 -5.25
CA LEU A 296 11.23 7.82 -4.65
C LEU A 296 12.09 9.07 -4.52
N ASN A 297 12.39 9.47 -3.28
CA ASN A 297 13.35 10.52 -3.01
C ASN A 297 14.78 9.95 -3.15
N ILE A 298 15.34 10.04 -4.34
CA ILE A 298 16.66 9.46 -4.64
C ILE A 298 17.85 10.27 -4.11
N THR A 299 17.62 11.41 -3.47
CA THR A 299 18.66 12.26 -2.85
C THR A 299 18.65 12.23 -1.32
N SER A 300 17.75 11.49 -0.71
CA SER A 300 17.55 11.43 0.74
C SER A 300 18.76 10.93 1.55
N PHE A 301 19.72 10.26 0.91
CA PHE A 301 20.96 9.84 1.56
C PHE A 301 21.92 11.02 1.89
N ARG A 302 21.64 12.23 1.37
CA ARG A 302 22.48 13.43 1.57
C ARG A 302 22.08 14.27 2.78
N HIS A 303 21.30 13.73 3.73
CA HIS A 303 20.85 14.40 4.96
C HIS A 303 20.01 15.67 4.70
N SER A 304 18.70 15.48 4.56
CA SER A 304 17.75 16.61 4.61
C SER A 304 16.98 16.55 5.91
N PRO A 305 16.93 17.63 6.71
CA PRO A 305 16.09 17.72 7.89
C PRO A 305 14.61 17.55 7.52
N LEU A 306 13.82 17.01 8.43
CA LEU A 306 12.40 16.75 8.20
C LEU A 306 11.62 18.06 7.95
N GLN A 307 12.09 19.16 8.51
CA GLN A 307 11.50 20.49 8.34
C GLN A 307 11.72 21.09 6.95
N ASP A 308 12.81 20.73 6.28
CA ASP A 308 13.21 21.29 4.97
C ASP A 308 13.04 20.26 3.84
N GLN A 309 12.29 19.17 4.08
CA GLN A 309 12.08 18.15 3.04
C GLN A 309 11.04 18.62 2.02
N PRO A 310 11.45 19.09 0.83
CA PRO A 310 10.52 19.49 -0.21
C PRO A 310 9.62 18.31 -0.66
N MET A 311 10.02 17.08 -0.40
CA MET A 311 9.23 15.88 -0.69
C MET A 311 7.90 15.84 0.10
N LEU A 312 7.86 16.31 1.35
CA LEU A 312 6.60 16.42 2.11
C LEU A 312 5.60 17.36 1.44
N ALA A 313 6.08 18.47 0.88
CA ALA A 313 5.23 19.39 0.12
C ALA A 313 4.68 18.75 -1.16
N VAL A 314 5.51 17.97 -1.87
CA VAL A 314 5.07 17.21 -3.06
C VAL A 314 4.00 16.20 -2.68
N VAL A 315 4.18 15.44 -1.60
CA VAL A 315 3.20 14.44 -1.13
C VAL A 315 1.88 15.11 -0.76
N ARG A 316 1.90 16.23 -0.03
CA ARG A 316 0.68 17.00 0.31
C ARG A 316 -0.07 17.46 -0.93
N ALA A 317 0.65 18.09 -1.88
CA ALA A 317 0.04 18.59 -3.10
C ALA A 317 -0.48 17.45 -4.00
N ALA A 318 0.22 16.32 -4.08
CA ALA A 318 -0.25 15.14 -4.79
C ALA A 318 -1.52 14.56 -4.16
N ALA A 319 -1.56 14.45 -2.82
CA ALA A 319 -2.70 13.91 -2.10
C ALA A 319 -3.99 14.75 -2.21
N GLU A 320 -3.91 16.01 -2.64
CA GLU A 320 -5.09 16.86 -2.91
C GLU A 320 -5.88 16.42 -4.15
N THR A 321 -5.22 15.78 -5.11
CA THR A 321 -5.81 15.47 -6.42
C THR A 321 -5.77 13.99 -6.80
N ILE A 322 -5.03 13.17 -6.05
CA ILE A 322 -4.78 11.75 -6.37
C ILE A 322 -5.50 10.87 -5.34
N PHE A 323 -6.45 10.08 -5.81
CA PHE A 323 -7.32 9.22 -5.01
C PHE A 323 -7.05 7.73 -5.27
N VAL A 324 -5.78 7.39 -5.45
CA VAL A 324 -5.21 6.04 -5.43
C VAL A 324 -4.05 5.99 -4.45
N PRO A 325 -3.56 4.81 -4.02
CA PRO A 325 -2.49 4.73 -3.05
C PRO A 325 -1.20 5.43 -3.48
N LEU A 326 -0.55 6.08 -2.51
CA LEU A 326 0.76 6.72 -2.66
C LEU A 326 1.79 6.01 -1.79
N THR A 327 2.82 5.43 -2.42
CA THR A 327 3.98 4.86 -1.74
C THR A 327 5.15 5.83 -1.82
N ILE A 328 5.78 6.13 -0.69
CA ILE A 328 6.92 7.06 -0.61
C ILE A 328 8.16 6.28 -0.19
N GLY A 329 9.22 6.38 -1.00
CA GLY A 329 10.52 5.75 -0.70
C GLY A 329 11.65 6.77 -0.61
N GLY A 330 12.73 6.33 0.03
CA GLY A 330 13.93 7.13 0.25
C GLY A 330 13.90 7.97 1.53
N GLY A 331 14.93 7.80 2.36
CA GLY A 331 15.10 8.54 3.61
C GLY A 331 14.26 8.09 4.80
N ILE A 332 13.63 6.92 4.71
CA ILE A 332 12.88 6.36 5.84
C ILE A 332 13.86 5.65 6.78
N LYS A 333 14.50 6.43 7.62
CA LYS A 333 15.54 6.00 8.56
C LYS A 333 15.66 6.96 9.72
N ASP A 334 16.35 6.53 10.77
CA ASP A 334 16.77 7.42 11.83
C ASP A 334 17.68 8.52 11.26
N SER A 335 17.42 9.75 11.61
CA SER A 335 18.16 10.93 11.17
C SER A 335 18.42 11.87 12.31
N VAL A 336 19.32 12.83 12.09
CA VAL A 336 19.63 13.88 13.04
C VAL A 336 19.54 15.21 12.29
N ASP A 337 18.70 16.11 12.79
CA ASP A 337 18.57 17.48 12.25
C ASP A 337 19.86 18.30 12.52
N PRO A 338 20.09 19.39 11.79
CA PRO A 338 21.27 20.24 11.99
C PRO A 338 21.40 20.82 13.40
N ASP A 339 20.30 20.95 14.13
CA ASP A 339 20.26 21.40 15.53
C ASP A 339 20.58 20.29 16.54
N GLY A 340 20.86 19.06 16.06
CA GLY A 340 21.14 17.89 16.89
C GLY A 340 19.89 17.10 17.32
N THR A 341 18.69 17.49 16.90
CA THR A 341 17.45 16.76 17.21
C THR A 341 17.43 15.41 16.51
N LYS A 342 17.28 14.34 17.28
CA LYS A 342 17.12 12.97 16.73
C LYS A 342 15.70 12.77 16.19
N ARG A 343 15.59 12.25 14.98
CA ARG A 343 14.34 11.91 14.31
C ARG A 343 14.31 10.42 14.03
N PRO A 344 13.56 9.65 14.81
CA PRO A 344 13.36 8.22 14.53
C PRO A 344 12.67 7.98 13.17
N ALA A 345 12.95 6.86 12.53
CA ALA A 345 12.30 6.45 11.27
C ALA A 345 10.77 6.46 11.38
N LEU A 346 10.23 6.10 12.53
CA LEU A 346 8.80 6.17 12.84
C LEU A 346 8.24 7.59 12.72
N GLU A 347 8.97 8.60 13.20
CA GLU A 347 8.54 10.01 13.09
C GLU A 347 8.58 10.49 11.64
N VAL A 348 9.61 10.09 10.89
CA VAL A 348 9.75 10.38 9.45
C VAL A 348 8.59 9.77 8.67
N ALA A 349 8.30 8.48 8.89
CA ALA A 349 7.17 7.80 8.26
C ALA A 349 5.83 8.45 8.64
N GLY A 350 5.63 8.76 9.93
CA GLY A 350 4.44 9.45 10.42
C GLY A 350 4.20 10.82 9.75
N ALA A 351 5.28 11.57 9.46
CA ALA A 351 5.17 12.83 8.73
C ALA A 351 4.68 12.62 7.29
N TYR A 352 5.17 11.59 6.60
CA TYR A 352 4.68 11.23 5.26
C TYR A 352 3.23 10.75 5.28
N PHE A 353 2.83 9.92 6.24
CA PHE A 353 1.43 9.48 6.38
C PHE A 353 0.49 10.66 6.62
N ARG A 354 0.84 11.57 7.53
CA ARG A 354 0.06 12.81 7.75
C ARG A 354 0.04 13.75 6.54
N ALA A 355 1.03 13.65 5.65
CA ALA A 355 1.05 14.39 4.39
C ALA A 355 0.15 13.76 3.30
N GLY A 356 -0.29 12.50 3.46
CA GLY A 356 -1.18 11.80 2.53
C GLY A 356 -0.59 10.55 1.88
N ALA A 357 0.59 10.08 2.31
CA ALA A 357 1.12 8.79 1.91
C ALA A 357 0.36 7.63 2.58
N ASP A 358 0.29 6.50 1.90
CA ASP A 358 -0.36 5.27 2.38
C ASP A 358 0.64 4.21 2.78
N LYS A 359 1.79 4.18 2.12
CA LYS A 359 2.89 3.25 2.39
C LYS A 359 4.23 3.97 2.36
N VAL A 360 5.19 3.46 3.13
CA VAL A 360 6.59 3.87 3.05
C VAL A 360 7.47 2.71 2.60
N SER A 361 8.46 2.99 1.75
CA SER A 361 9.40 2.01 1.23
C SER A 361 10.77 2.17 1.88
N ILE A 362 11.26 1.07 2.47
CA ILE A 362 12.52 0.99 3.21
C ILE A 362 13.50 0.15 2.39
N GLY A 363 14.68 0.70 2.08
CA GLY A 363 15.74 0.02 1.34
C GLY A 363 16.90 -0.42 2.24
N SER A 364 18.00 0.34 2.29
CA SER A 364 19.23 -0.02 3.02
C SER A 364 19.01 -0.37 4.49
N GLU A 365 18.12 0.34 5.18
CA GLU A 365 17.80 0.08 6.58
C GLU A 365 17.20 -1.32 6.81
N ALA A 366 16.48 -1.85 5.81
CA ALA A 366 15.96 -3.22 5.87
C ALA A 366 17.10 -4.25 5.84
N VAL A 367 18.13 -4.01 5.03
CA VAL A 367 19.32 -4.90 4.97
C VAL A 367 20.01 -4.94 6.34
N TYR A 368 20.26 -3.77 6.94
CA TYR A 368 20.91 -3.70 8.27
C TYR A 368 20.05 -4.35 9.37
N ALA A 369 18.73 -4.17 9.31
CA ALA A 369 17.81 -4.81 10.25
C ALA A 369 17.83 -6.35 10.13
N VAL A 370 17.86 -6.87 8.91
CA VAL A 370 17.92 -8.32 8.67
C VAL A 370 19.31 -8.90 9.01
N GLU A 371 20.41 -8.16 8.79
CA GLU A 371 21.74 -8.56 9.28
C GLU A 371 21.74 -8.74 10.83
N LYS A 372 21.07 -7.81 11.54
CA LYS A 372 20.90 -7.88 12.99
C LYS A 372 20.04 -9.07 13.41
N LEU A 373 18.92 -9.30 12.71
CA LEU A 373 18.05 -10.47 12.91
C LEU A 373 18.81 -11.79 12.69
N ARG A 374 19.62 -11.87 11.62
CA ARG A 374 20.48 -13.03 11.32
C ARG A 374 21.48 -13.29 12.45
N ALA A 375 22.13 -12.25 12.94
CA ALA A 375 23.08 -12.35 14.05
C ALA A 375 22.39 -12.79 15.36
N ALA A 376 21.11 -12.50 15.53
CA ALA A 376 20.30 -12.93 16.68
C ALA A 376 19.66 -14.33 16.51
N GLY A 377 19.92 -15.04 15.40
CA GLY A 377 19.47 -16.42 15.20
C GLY A 377 18.13 -16.58 14.49
N TRP A 378 17.61 -15.56 13.82
CA TRP A 378 16.38 -15.60 12.99
C TRP A 378 15.05 -15.81 13.72
N GLU A 379 15.00 -15.77 15.05
CA GLU A 379 13.77 -16.07 15.79
C GLU A 379 12.75 -14.93 15.72
N LYS A 380 13.19 -13.73 16.07
CA LYS A 380 12.38 -12.51 16.04
C LYS A 380 13.27 -11.28 16.13
N GLY A 381 12.75 -10.14 15.66
CA GLY A 381 13.39 -8.86 15.87
C GLY A 381 13.34 -8.40 17.33
N ASP A 382 14.07 -7.35 17.65
CA ASP A 382 14.13 -6.76 19.00
C ASP A 382 13.17 -5.56 19.17
N GLY A 383 12.33 -5.31 18.17
CA GLY A 383 11.36 -4.21 18.17
C GLY A 383 11.95 -2.83 17.86
N SER A 384 13.24 -2.74 17.49
CA SER A 384 13.93 -1.46 17.33
C SER A 384 14.12 -1.00 15.88
N SER A 385 13.98 -1.89 14.89
CA SER A 385 14.17 -1.52 13.49
C SER A 385 13.05 -0.62 12.97
N ALA A 386 13.35 0.13 11.91
CA ALA A 386 12.36 0.94 11.22
C ALA A 386 11.16 0.11 10.74
N ILE A 387 11.40 -1.12 10.23
CA ILE A 387 10.33 -2.04 9.81
C ILE A 387 9.40 -2.36 10.99
N GLU A 388 9.96 -2.78 12.13
CA GLU A 388 9.19 -3.21 13.29
C GLU A 388 8.41 -2.07 13.93
N THR A 389 9.06 -0.92 14.14
CA THR A 389 8.43 0.24 14.78
C THR A 389 7.30 0.82 13.94
N ILE A 390 7.47 0.91 12.62
CA ILE A 390 6.43 1.41 11.71
C ILE A 390 5.31 0.38 11.56
N ALA A 391 5.62 -0.92 11.41
CA ALA A 391 4.62 -1.97 11.32
C ALA A 391 3.78 -2.09 12.60
N HIS A 392 4.38 -1.91 13.77
CA HIS A 392 3.66 -1.90 15.05
C HIS A 392 2.67 -0.73 15.16
N ALA A 393 3.10 0.47 14.74
CA ALA A 393 2.28 1.68 14.88
C ALA A 393 1.18 1.79 13.80
N TYR A 394 1.49 1.41 12.56
CA TYR A 394 0.63 1.65 11.40
C TYR A 394 0.12 0.38 10.71
N GLY A 395 0.48 -0.79 11.24
CA GLY A 395 0.23 -2.08 10.61
C GLY A 395 1.29 -2.42 9.54
N ARG A 396 1.54 -3.72 9.35
CA ARG A 396 2.53 -4.21 8.37
C ARG A 396 2.24 -3.75 6.94
N GLN A 397 0.97 -3.57 6.59
CA GLN A 397 0.53 -3.11 5.26
C GLN A 397 1.04 -1.70 4.89
N ALA A 398 1.49 -0.91 5.87
CA ALA A 398 2.10 0.40 5.63
C ALA A 398 3.59 0.32 5.26
N VAL A 399 4.22 -0.86 5.35
CA VAL A 399 5.66 -1.06 5.17
C VAL A 399 5.94 -1.87 3.92
N VAL A 400 6.62 -1.25 2.96
CA VAL A 400 7.21 -1.89 1.78
C VAL A 400 8.72 -2.02 2.01
N VAL A 401 9.29 -3.17 1.73
CA VAL A 401 10.75 -3.32 1.69
C VAL A 401 11.21 -3.42 0.25
N SER A 402 12.02 -2.46 -0.19
CA SER A 402 12.67 -2.46 -1.50
C SER A 402 13.98 -3.23 -1.43
N ILE A 403 14.11 -4.23 -2.26
CA ILE A 403 15.30 -5.05 -2.40
C ILE A 403 15.95 -4.76 -3.75
N ASP A 404 17.18 -4.26 -3.71
CA ASP A 404 18.00 -3.94 -4.89
C ASP A 404 19.15 -4.96 -5.05
N PRO A 405 18.87 -6.17 -5.55
CA PRO A 405 19.88 -7.18 -5.74
C PRO A 405 20.61 -7.02 -7.07
N LYS A 406 21.77 -7.67 -7.16
CA LYS A 406 22.48 -7.90 -8.42
C LYS A 406 22.92 -9.34 -8.56
N ARG A 407 23.13 -9.80 -9.79
CA ARG A 407 23.56 -11.15 -10.09
C ARG A 407 25.04 -11.33 -9.77
N VAL A 408 25.36 -12.42 -9.07
CA VAL A 408 26.73 -12.89 -8.85
C VAL A 408 26.90 -14.21 -9.60
N TYR A 409 27.61 -14.17 -10.73
CA TYR A 409 27.84 -15.34 -11.56
C TYR A 409 28.87 -16.28 -10.94
N VAL A 410 28.56 -17.57 -10.94
CA VAL A 410 29.41 -18.62 -10.39
C VAL A 410 29.49 -19.81 -11.35
N ASP A 411 30.55 -20.63 -11.22
CA ASP A 411 30.56 -21.93 -11.87
C ASP A 411 29.75 -22.92 -11.02
N PRO A 412 28.65 -23.47 -11.55
CA PRO A 412 27.76 -24.35 -10.78
C PRO A 412 28.43 -25.66 -10.35
N LYS A 413 29.53 -26.06 -11.00
CA LYS A 413 30.24 -27.30 -10.67
C LYS A 413 31.18 -27.12 -9.48
N THR A 414 31.72 -25.94 -9.29
CA THR A 414 32.75 -25.65 -8.29
C THR A 414 32.27 -24.77 -7.15
N TYR A 415 31.08 -24.15 -7.27
CA TYR A 415 30.55 -23.26 -6.25
C TYR A 415 30.21 -24.02 -4.95
N ALA A 416 30.97 -23.72 -3.89
CA ALA A 416 30.79 -24.27 -2.56
C ALA A 416 30.23 -23.24 -1.52
N GLY A 417 29.76 -22.07 -2.00
CA GLY A 417 29.25 -21.01 -1.14
C GLY A 417 27.88 -21.32 -0.53
N PRO A 418 27.42 -20.49 0.44
CA PRO A 418 26.21 -20.74 1.23
C PRO A 418 24.91 -20.70 0.42
N TYR A 419 24.89 -20.03 -0.73
CA TYR A 419 23.68 -19.79 -1.54
C TYR A 419 23.49 -20.83 -2.66
N ARG A 420 24.07 -22.02 -2.53
CA ARG A 420 23.99 -23.08 -3.56
C ARG A 420 22.54 -23.51 -3.87
N SER A 421 21.67 -23.51 -2.88
CA SER A 421 20.25 -23.86 -3.03
C SER A 421 19.42 -22.77 -3.72
N GLU A 422 19.97 -21.58 -3.87
CA GLU A 422 19.31 -20.41 -4.46
C GLU A 422 19.84 -20.11 -5.88
N LEU A 423 20.73 -20.96 -6.41
CA LEU A 423 21.30 -20.77 -7.73
C LEU A 423 20.23 -20.84 -8.82
N VAL A 424 20.26 -19.84 -9.68
CA VAL A 424 19.53 -19.83 -10.95
C VAL A 424 20.52 -20.24 -12.04
N TYR A 425 20.05 -21.09 -12.95
CA TYR A 425 20.88 -21.64 -14.02
C TYR A 425 20.48 -21.01 -15.35
N GLY A 426 21.46 -20.56 -16.12
CA GLY A 426 21.24 -20.06 -17.47
C GLY A 426 20.71 -21.15 -18.39
N LYS A 427 19.72 -20.77 -19.20
CA LYS A 427 19.09 -21.68 -20.18
C LYS A 427 19.99 -21.83 -21.41
N ASP A 428 19.97 -23.00 -22.06
CA ASP A 428 20.75 -23.27 -23.28
C ASP A 428 20.38 -22.36 -24.45
N ASP A 429 19.09 -21.97 -24.53
CA ASP A 429 18.53 -21.05 -25.51
C ASP A 429 18.53 -19.58 -25.03
N GLY A 430 19.02 -19.31 -23.81
CA GLY A 430 19.10 -17.99 -23.20
C GLY A 430 20.22 -17.13 -23.78
N PRO A 431 20.38 -15.90 -23.25
CA PRO A 431 21.44 -14.98 -23.63
C PRO A 431 22.82 -15.62 -23.51
N GLU A 432 23.72 -15.32 -24.44
CA GLU A 432 25.10 -15.92 -24.50
C GLU A 432 25.86 -15.72 -23.17
N ILE A 433 25.67 -14.57 -22.52
CA ILE A 433 26.34 -14.26 -21.25
C ILE A 433 25.86 -15.17 -20.10
N GLU A 434 24.69 -15.79 -20.21
CA GLU A 434 24.05 -16.63 -19.19
C GLU A 434 24.25 -18.13 -19.44
N ARG A 435 24.53 -18.54 -20.68
CA ARG A 435 24.68 -19.96 -21.07
C ARG A 435 25.81 -20.64 -20.30
N ASN A 436 25.52 -21.84 -19.80
CA ASN A 436 26.48 -22.65 -19.02
C ASN A 436 26.97 -21.99 -17.72
N LYS A 437 26.29 -20.95 -17.23
CA LYS A 437 26.55 -20.27 -15.97
C LYS A 437 25.42 -20.46 -15.00
N ALA A 438 25.73 -20.22 -13.73
CA ALA A 438 24.71 -20.03 -12.70
C ALA A 438 25.00 -18.72 -11.97
N TRP A 439 24.00 -18.20 -11.28
CA TRP A 439 24.13 -17.02 -10.43
C TRP A 439 23.21 -17.10 -9.24
N TRP A 440 23.55 -16.35 -8.21
CA TRP A 440 22.67 -16.02 -7.11
C TRP A 440 22.46 -14.50 -7.05
N TYR A 441 21.46 -14.04 -6.30
CA TYR A 441 21.14 -12.63 -6.22
C TYR A 441 21.65 -12.06 -4.90
N GLN A 442 22.66 -11.21 -4.97
CA GLN A 442 23.30 -10.55 -3.84
C GLN A 442 22.65 -9.22 -3.54
N CYS A 443 22.26 -8.99 -2.29
CA CYS A 443 21.71 -7.72 -1.85
C CYS A 443 22.73 -6.60 -1.83
N THR A 444 22.25 -5.38 -2.03
CA THR A 444 23.04 -4.16 -1.99
C THR A 444 22.40 -3.13 -1.08
N VAL A 445 23.17 -2.11 -0.70
CA VAL A 445 22.73 -0.92 0.01
C VAL A 445 23.19 0.34 -0.71
N SER A 446 22.76 1.51 -0.24
CA SER A 446 23.16 2.81 -0.80
C SER A 446 22.86 2.96 -2.30
N GLY A 447 21.71 2.45 -2.77
CA GLY A 447 21.33 2.53 -4.19
C GLY A 447 22.24 1.68 -5.08
N GLY A 448 22.59 0.48 -4.68
CA GLY A 448 23.40 -0.47 -5.47
C GLY A 448 24.91 -0.29 -5.39
N ARG A 449 25.38 0.69 -4.61
CA ARG A 449 26.81 1.06 -4.56
C ARG A 449 27.65 0.13 -3.69
N GLU A 450 27.04 -0.50 -2.71
CA GLU A 450 27.72 -1.39 -1.76
C GLU A 450 27.02 -2.75 -1.70
N THR A 451 27.77 -3.83 -1.91
CA THR A 451 27.26 -5.19 -1.79
C THR A 451 27.30 -5.68 -0.34
N ARG A 452 26.32 -6.51 0.03
CA ARG A 452 26.27 -7.13 1.35
C ARG A 452 26.39 -8.66 1.22
N ASP A 453 26.91 -9.31 2.25
CA ASP A 453 26.95 -10.77 2.34
C ASP A 453 25.58 -11.30 2.78
N MET A 454 24.61 -11.16 1.86
CA MET A 454 23.21 -11.52 2.07
C MET A 454 22.56 -11.81 0.72
N SER A 455 21.82 -12.92 0.64
CA SER A 455 21.00 -13.22 -0.54
C SER A 455 19.67 -12.49 -0.51
N VAL A 456 19.06 -12.38 -1.69
CA VAL A 456 17.68 -11.85 -1.81
C VAL A 456 16.68 -12.65 -1.00
N VAL A 457 16.88 -13.96 -0.87
CA VAL A 457 16.01 -14.85 -0.07
C VAL A 457 16.13 -14.56 1.40
N GLU A 458 17.34 -14.40 1.91
CA GLU A 458 17.57 -14.02 3.31
C GLU A 458 16.92 -12.68 3.64
N LEU A 459 17.12 -11.67 2.77
CA LEU A 459 16.54 -10.35 2.98
C LEU A 459 15.01 -10.38 2.95
N ALA A 460 14.42 -11.05 1.96
CA ALA A 460 12.96 -11.13 1.83
C ALA A 460 12.30 -11.82 3.05
N LYS A 461 12.83 -12.97 3.48
CA LYS A 461 12.36 -13.67 4.68
C LYS A 461 12.53 -12.85 5.96
N GLY A 462 13.70 -12.26 6.13
CA GLY A 462 13.98 -11.43 7.30
C GLY A 462 13.08 -10.20 7.37
N ALA A 463 12.84 -9.54 6.24
CA ALA A 463 11.92 -8.40 6.15
C ALA A 463 10.48 -8.80 6.54
N GLU A 464 10.01 -9.96 6.08
CA GLU A 464 8.69 -10.48 6.44
C GLU A 464 8.59 -10.80 7.94
N ILE A 465 9.61 -11.41 8.54
CA ILE A 465 9.70 -11.69 9.99
C ILE A 465 9.65 -10.38 10.79
N LEU A 466 10.34 -9.35 10.33
CA LEU A 466 10.37 -8.03 10.98
C LEU A 466 9.08 -7.23 10.79
N GLY A 467 8.16 -7.67 9.91
CA GLY A 467 6.84 -7.04 9.76
C GLY A 467 6.65 -6.26 8.47
N ALA A 468 7.44 -6.48 7.43
CA ALA A 468 7.13 -5.97 6.10
C ALA A 468 5.79 -6.53 5.61
N GLY A 469 4.97 -5.70 4.97
CA GLY A 469 3.69 -6.08 4.39
C GLY A 469 3.72 -6.21 2.88
N GLU A 470 4.80 -5.77 2.23
CA GLU A 470 5.00 -5.89 0.78
C GLU A 470 6.50 -5.88 0.47
N ILE A 471 6.92 -6.66 -0.53
CA ILE A 471 8.31 -6.67 -1.03
C ILE A 471 8.33 -6.12 -2.45
N LEU A 472 9.14 -5.10 -2.69
CA LEU A 472 9.45 -4.58 -4.02
C LEU A 472 10.82 -5.13 -4.46
N VAL A 473 10.85 -5.86 -5.57
CA VAL A 473 12.08 -6.48 -6.10
C VAL A 473 12.55 -5.71 -7.32
N ASN A 474 13.71 -5.07 -7.20
CA ASN A 474 14.26 -4.16 -8.20
C ASN A 474 15.66 -4.61 -8.66
N LEU A 475 15.74 -5.51 -9.64
CA LEU A 475 17.03 -6.03 -10.13
C LEU A 475 17.86 -4.94 -10.82
N ILE A 476 19.02 -4.61 -10.24
CA ILE A 476 19.92 -3.57 -10.74
C ILE A 476 20.39 -3.88 -12.18
N ASP A 477 20.74 -5.13 -12.47
CA ASP A 477 21.25 -5.55 -13.79
C ASP A 477 20.19 -5.40 -14.92
N ARG A 478 18.92 -5.34 -14.58
CA ARG A 478 17.81 -5.17 -15.55
C ARG A 478 17.30 -3.76 -15.63
N ASP A 479 17.62 -2.91 -14.64
CA ASP A 479 17.03 -1.58 -14.57
C ASP A 479 17.43 -0.71 -15.77
N GLY A 480 16.42 -0.11 -16.41
CA GLY A 480 16.56 0.73 -17.60
C GLY A 480 16.92 -0.01 -18.90
N THR A 481 17.08 -1.34 -18.89
CA THR A 481 17.50 -2.11 -20.08
C THR A 481 16.39 -2.34 -21.10
N GLY A 482 15.14 -2.36 -20.67
CA GLY A 482 13.99 -2.71 -21.53
C GLY A 482 13.93 -4.19 -21.93
N LEU A 483 14.68 -5.07 -21.27
CA LEU A 483 14.78 -6.50 -21.58
C LEU A 483 13.72 -7.38 -20.92
N GLY A 484 12.79 -6.79 -20.20
CA GLY A 484 11.76 -7.49 -19.42
C GLY A 484 12.16 -7.71 -17.96
N PHE A 485 11.17 -8.06 -17.15
CA PHE A 485 11.38 -8.42 -15.73
C PHE A 485 12.24 -9.69 -15.60
N ASP A 486 12.96 -9.82 -14.51
CA ASP A 486 13.66 -11.06 -14.19
C ASP A 486 12.70 -12.03 -13.51
N LEU A 487 12.11 -12.93 -14.31
CA LEU A 487 11.07 -13.87 -13.86
C LEU A 487 11.62 -14.89 -12.84
N ASP A 488 12.89 -15.27 -12.96
CA ASP A 488 13.53 -16.22 -12.05
C ASP A 488 13.72 -15.59 -10.67
N LEU A 489 14.19 -14.35 -10.60
CA LEU A 489 14.28 -13.58 -9.35
C LEU A 489 12.92 -13.42 -8.69
N VAL A 490 11.94 -12.97 -9.47
CA VAL A 490 10.59 -12.71 -8.97
C VAL A 490 9.96 -13.99 -8.41
N ASN A 491 10.07 -15.11 -9.14
CA ASN A 491 9.60 -16.41 -8.69
C ASN A 491 10.36 -16.92 -7.45
N LEU A 492 11.68 -16.70 -7.39
CA LEU A 492 12.49 -17.09 -6.25
C LEU A 492 12.01 -16.38 -4.97
N VAL A 493 11.84 -15.05 -5.03
CA VAL A 493 11.35 -14.28 -3.88
C VAL A 493 9.92 -14.70 -3.51
N LYS A 494 9.02 -14.78 -4.50
CA LYS A 494 7.60 -15.09 -4.24
C LYS A 494 7.35 -16.45 -3.59
N ARG A 495 8.21 -17.43 -3.85
CA ARG A 495 8.15 -18.75 -3.17
C ARG A 495 8.58 -18.71 -1.70
N MET A 496 9.29 -17.67 -1.30
CA MET A 496 9.93 -17.59 0.01
C MET A 496 9.17 -16.74 1.02
N VAL A 497 8.21 -15.93 0.54
CA VAL A 497 7.40 -15.02 1.37
C VAL A 497 5.91 -15.20 1.09
N GLN A 498 5.10 -14.88 2.10
CA GLN A 498 3.65 -14.88 2.01
C GLN A 498 3.05 -13.48 1.80
N VAL A 499 3.87 -12.44 1.90
CA VAL A 499 3.44 -11.08 1.59
C VAL A 499 3.35 -10.84 0.08
N PRO A 500 2.57 -9.85 -0.39
CA PRO A 500 2.56 -9.41 -1.78
C PRO A 500 3.96 -9.04 -2.27
N VAL A 501 4.24 -9.34 -3.55
CA VAL A 501 5.49 -9.01 -4.21
C VAL A 501 5.21 -8.14 -5.42
N VAL A 502 5.99 -7.07 -5.56
CA VAL A 502 5.99 -6.16 -6.71
C VAL A 502 7.21 -6.43 -7.57
N ALA A 503 7.00 -6.82 -8.82
CA ALA A 503 8.08 -6.94 -9.80
C ALA A 503 8.47 -5.56 -10.32
N SER A 504 9.77 -5.26 -10.35
CA SER A 504 10.32 -4.01 -10.86
C SER A 504 11.56 -4.27 -11.70
N SER A 505 11.98 -3.25 -12.46
CA SER A 505 13.11 -3.25 -13.37
C SER A 505 12.91 -4.01 -14.67
N GLY A 506 13.42 -3.43 -15.75
CA GLY A 506 13.53 -4.07 -17.06
C GLY A 506 12.33 -3.94 -17.97
N ALA A 507 11.19 -3.39 -17.50
CA ALA A 507 10.01 -3.20 -18.36
C ALA A 507 10.34 -2.33 -19.60
N GLY A 508 10.05 -2.85 -20.80
CA GLY A 508 10.27 -2.15 -22.08
C GLY A 508 9.08 -2.22 -23.02
N SER A 509 8.06 -3.04 -22.70
CA SER A 509 6.86 -3.20 -23.52
C SER A 509 5.68 -3.71 -22.69
N ALA A 510 4.46 -3.60 -23.24
CA ALA A 510 3.28 -4.19 -22.61
C ALA A 510 3.37 -5.71 -22.49
N GLN A 511 4.06 -6.38 -23.43
CA GLN A 511 4.25 -7.84 -23.39
C GLN A 511 5.00 -8.28 -22.14
N HIS A 512 5.99 -7.53 -21.67
CA HIS A 512 6.74 -7.87 -20.45
C HIS A 512 5.84 -7.92 -19.21
N PHE A 513 4.79 -7.08 -19.14
CA PHE A 513 3.79 -7.17 -18.08
C PHE A 513 2.88 -8.40 -18.23
N VAL A 514 2.52 -8.76 -19.46
CA VAL A 514 1.78 -10.00 -19.72
C VAL A 514 2.60 -11.20 -19.26
N ASP A 515 3.88 -11.23 -19.59
CA ASP A 515 4.78 -12.33 -19.25
C ASP A 515 4.94 -12.46 -17.72
N VAL A 516 5.25 -11.37 -17.02
CA VAL A 516 5.45 -11.43 -15.56
C VAL A 516 4.18 -11.88 -14.82
N PHE A 517 2.99 -11.43 -15.23
CA PHE A 517 1.74 -11.83 -14.58
C PHE A 517 1.26 -13.23 -14.96
N ARG A 518 1.70 -13.79 -16.07
CA ARG A 518 1.40 -15.18 -16.48
C ARG A 518 2.37 -16.19 -15.89
N GLU A 519 3.67 -15.85 -15.87
CA GLU A 519 4.72 -16.77 -15.50
C GLU A 519 5.11 -16.68 -14.02
N THR A 520 4.56 -15.68 -13.31
CA THR A 520 4.79 -15.51 -11.89
C THR A 520 3.48 -15.19 -11.15
N PRO A 521 3.34 -15.56 -9.88
CA PRO A 521 2.14 -15.26 -9.10
C PRO A 521 2.16 -13.87 -8.44
N VAL A 522 2.98 -12.91 -8.91
CA VAL A 522 3.08 -11.58 -8.29
C VAL A 522 1.79 -10.78 -8.36
N GLU A 523 1.58 -9.94 -7.37
CA GLU A 523 0.38 -9.12 -7.22
C GLU A 523 0.47 -7.79 -7.96
N ALA A 524 1.70 -7.31 -8.26
CA ALA A 524 1.89 -6.01 -8.91
C ALA A 524 3.16 -5.98 -9.77
N ALA A 525 3.17 -5.06 -10.71
CA ALA A 525 4.37 -4.70 -11.47
C ALA A 525 4.53 -3.18 -11.54
N LEU A 526 5.78 -2.72 -11.34
CA LEU A 526 6.14 -1.33 -11.28
C LEU A 526 7.03 -0.96 -12.47
N ALA A 527 6.79 0.20 -13.06
CA ALA A 527 7.66 0.79 -14.04
C ALA A 527 7.72 2.31 -13.93
N ALA A 528 8.81 2.88 -14.42
CA ALA A 528 9.06 4.31 -14.45
C ALA A 528 9.33 4.79 -15.90
N GLY A 529 10.47 4.44 -16.45
CA GLY A 529 11.01 4.97 -17.70
C GLY A 529 10.09 4.87 -18.91
N ILE A 530 9.41 3.73 -19.10
CA ILE A 530 8.51 3.53 -20.26
C ILE A 530 7.27 4.42 -20.20
N PHE A 531 6.79 4.74 -18.99
CA PHE A 531 5.68 5.66 -18.78
C PHE A 531 6.12 7.12 -18.94
N HIS A 532 7.32 7.47 -18.43
CA HIS A 532 7.89 8.81 -18.60
C HIS A 532 8.12 9.18 -20.07
N ARG A 533 8.62 8.22 -20.86
CA ARG A 533 8.89 8.42 -22.29
C ARG A 533 7.67 8.18 -23.19
N GLU A 534 6.52 7.84 -22.56
CA GLU A 534 5.27 7.50 -23.27
C GLU A 534 5.43 6.35 -24.29
N GLU A 535 6.42 5.50 -24.10
CA GLU A 535 6.64 4.30 -24.93
C GLU A 535 5.48 3.30 -24.77
N VAL A 536 4.91 3.22 -23.58
CA VAL A 536 3.72 2.45 -23.27
C VAL A 536 2.76 3.33 -22.46
N LYS A 537 1.55 3.53 -22.98
CA LYS A 537 0.47 4.20 -22.23
C LYS A 537 -0.16 3.21 -21.24
N ILE A 538 -0.43 3.64 -20.01
CA ILE A 538 -1.02 2.79 -18.96
C ILE A 538 -2.36 2.19 -19.41
N SER A 539 -3.21 2.98 -20.07
CA SER A 539 -4.49 2.50 -20.61
C SER A 539 -4.32 1.42 -21.67
N ALA A 540 -3.37 1.58 -22.60
CA ALA A 540 -3.07 0.57 -23.62
C ALA A 540 -2.47 -0.71 -23.01
N LEU A 541 -1.63 -0.56 -21.98
CA LEU A 541 -1.10 -1.68 -21.20
C LEU A 541 -2.24 -2.49 -20.57
N LYS A 542 -3.18 -1.83 -19.89
CA LYS A 542 -4.32 -2.50 -19.26
C LYS A 542 -5.20 -3.22 -20.27
N GLN A 543 -5.45 -2.62 -21.45
CA GLN A 543 -6.16 -3.29 -22.54
C GLN A 543 -5.42 -4.55 -23.03
N ALA A 544 -4.09 -4.50 -23.15
CA ALA A 544 -3.29 -5.67 -23.52
C ALA A 544 -3.38 -6.78 -22.44
N LEU A 545 -3.37 -6.42 -21.17
CA LEU A 545 -3.53 -7.37 -20.05
C LEU A 545 -4.92 -8.01 -20.07
N GLN A 546 -5.99 -7.25 -20.26
CA GLN A 546 -7.36 -7.75 -20.37
C GLN A 546 -7.54 -8.69 -21.59
N ALA A 547 -6.99 -8.31 -22.76
CA ALA A 547 -6.97 -9.18 -23.94
C ALA A 547 -6.27 -10.51 -23.68
N ASN A 548 -5.33 -10.53 -22.74
CA ASN A 548 -4.63 -11.72 -22.29
C ASN A 548 -5.27 -12.39 -21.06
N LYS A 549 -6.50 -12.02 -20.69
CA LYS A 549 -7.28 -12.56 -19.56
C LYS A 549 -6.62 -12.37 -18.19
N ILE A 550 -5.79 -11.35 -18.05
CA ILE A 550 -5.22 -10.93 -16.78
C ILE A 550 -6.17 -9.90 -16.18
N ASN A 551 -6.63 -10.17 -14.95
CA ASN A 551 -7.57 -9.29 -14.28
C ASN A 551 -6.86 -7.99 -13.83
N VAL A 552 -7.30 -6.87 -14.36
CA VAL A 552 -6.84 -5.52 -14.03
C VAL A 552 -8.05 -4.60 -13.89
N ARG A 553 -7.92 -3.55 -13.11
CA ARG A 553 -8.92 -2.49 -13.00
C ARG A 553 -8.98 -1.69 -14.32
N ASP A 554 -10.17 -1.29 -14.74
CA ASP A 554 -10.41 -0.41 -15.90
C ASP A 554 -9.88 1.00 -15.65
#